data_88012b4a1092e375bd24d751bb0ba148
#
_entry.id   88012b4a1092e375bd24d751bb0ba148
#
_cell.length_a   1.000
_cell.length_b   1.000
_cell.length_c   1.000
_cell.angle_alpha   90.00
_cell.angle_beta   90.00
_cell.angle_gamma   90.00
#
_symmetry.space_group_name_H-M   'P 1'
#
loop_
_entity.id
_entity.type
_entity.pdbx_description
1 polymer ?
#
loop_
_entity_poly.entity_id
_entity_poly.type
_entity_poly.pdbx_seq_one_letter_code
_entity_poly.pdbx_strand_id
1 'polypeptide(L)'
;MMDFNSMNSKFKKFAGEASTVFNRAVQFTEEKLGTAEKTVLDAHFENLLVRAEKTKQWTEQIKRSTEALIQPNPNQRMEDLLYEKLDRRKKERVTQYEILGTNMVEAGNDFGPGTSYGNALVKCGQAQLQIGNAEREFMTATVNNFLTPLHNFLEGDMKTILKEKKILETKRLDLDAAKSKLRKAKSQSTQQQAEADLRSAQAEFDRQAEITKILLEGINSTHAHHLRCLNDFIEAQIKFFAQCQQYMSDLQRQLGSSLASSDYNVNSSSNSSTGGGTSSGVLGATSAASSFSNSSAPLRPSAPPAIQVTAPTPTEKKQARVLYDYDAADSSELSLLADELIMVYRVQGLDPDWMMAERGSQVGKVPTTYLEVLG
;
A
#
# COMPACT_ATOMS: atom_id res chain seq x y z
N MET A 1 7.61 64.16 14.54
CA MET A 1 8.47 63.65 15.64
C MET A 1 8.44 62.14 15.56
N MET A 2 9.50 61.52 15.09
CA MET A 2 9.60 60.06 15.12
C MET A 2 9.78 59.60 16.56
N ASP A 3 8.97 58.63 16.95
CA ASP A 3 8.90 58.12 18.33
C ASP A 3 10.16 57.30 18.67
N PHE A 4 11.16 57.97 19.23
CA PHE A 4 12.46 57.40 19.63
C PHE A 4 12.31 56.25 20.64
N ASN A 5 11.22 56.24 21.46
CA ASN A 5 10.92 55.18 22.38
C ASN A 5 10.44 53.88 21.71
N SER A 6 9.69 53.98 20.59
CA SER A 6 9.25 52.82 19.79
C SER A 6 10.43 52.18 19.08
N MET A 7 11.37 52.99 18.59
CA MET A 7 12.58 52.52 17.90
C MET A 7 13.55 51.81 18.89
N ASN A 8 13.71 52.35 20.08
CA ASN A 8 14.58 51.79 21.10
C ASN A 8 14.00 50.49 21.70
N SER A 9 12.66 50.37 21.82
CA SER A 9 12.00 49.12 22.23
C SER A 9 12.12 48.00 21.15
N LYS A 10 12.00 48.37 19.87
CA LYS A 10 12.22 47.44 18.76
C LYS A 10 13.68 46.97 18.66
N PHE A 11 14.63 47.87 18.89
CA PHE A 11 16.06 47.54 18.89
C PHE A 11 16.44 46.63 20.06
N LYS A 12 15.88 46.86 21.28
CA LYS A 12 16.06 45.96 22.45
C LYS A 12 15.45 44.58 22.17
N LYS A 13 14.29 44.52 21.52
CA LYS A 13 13.64 43.26 21.16
C LYS A 13 14.45 42.51 20.14
N PHE A 14 14.97 43.18 19.11
CA PHE A 14 15.84 42.60 18.09
C PHE A 14 17.18 42.09 18.65
N ALA A 15 17.79 42.85 19.54
CA ALA A 15 19.01 42.45 20.26
C ALA A 15 18.79 41.22 21.16
N GLY A 16 17.62 41.14 21.82
CA GLY A 16 17.21 40.01 22.66
C GLY A 16 16.98 38.73 21.79
N GLU A 17 16.30 38.87 20.66
CA GLU A 17 16.05 37.77 19.73
C GLU A 17 17.36 37.26 19.10
N ALA A 18 18.28 38.15 18.73
CA ALA A 18 19.61 37.79 18.20
C ALA A 18 20.44 37.05 19.26
N SER A 19 20.37 37.47 20.53
CA SER A 19 21.07 36.79 21.63
C SER A 19 20.52 35.40 21.89
N THR A 20 19.20 35.20 21.82
CA THR A 20 18.58 33.87 22.01
C THR A 20 18.94 32.93 20.89
N VAL A 21 18.92 33.39 19.63
CA VAL A 21 19.36 32.58 18.47
C VAL A 21 20.82 32.18 18.59
N PHE A 22 21.69 33.10 19.02
CA PHE A 22 23.10 32.79 19.23
C PHE A 22 23.31 31.79 20.35
N ASN A 23 22.66 31.94 21.49
CA ASN A 23 22.73 30.97 22.60
C ASN A 23 22.25 29.58 22.21
N ARG A 24 21.19 29.47 21.42
CA ARG A 24 20.73 28.18 20.85
C ARG A 24 21.78 27.56 19.94
N ALA A 25 22.42 28.34 19.07
CA ALA A 25 23.46 27.85 18.18
C ALA A 25 24.67 27.35 18.95
N VAL A 26 25.10 28.07 19.99
CA VAL A 26 26.20 27.65 20.88
C VAL A 26 25.82 26.37 21.60
N GLN A 27 24.64 26.29 22.24
CA GLN A 27 24.17 25.10 22.94
C GLN A 27 24.11 23.89 22.00
N PHE A 28 23.56 24.04 20.82
CA PHE A 28 23.48 22.97 19.81
C PHE A 28 24.89 22.47 19.41
N THR A 29 25.84 23.37 19.29
CA THR A 29 27.23 23.01 18.96
C THR A 29 27.91 22.30 20.13
N GLU A 30 27.74 22.80 21.36
CA GLU A 30 28.27 22.18 22.58
C GLU A 30 27.67 20.77 22.81
N GLU A 31 26.37 20.56 22.51
CA GLU A 31 25.74 19.23 22.54
C GLU A 31 26.34 18.28 21.52
N LYS A 32 26.55 18.72 20.28
CA LYS A 32 27.19 17.90 19.24
C LYS A 32 28.63 17.51 19.57
N LEU A 33 29.34 18.40 20.29
CA LEU A 33 30.70 18.13 20.76
C LEU A 33 30.75 17.31 22.07
N GLY A 34 29.58 16.97 22.64
CA GLY A 34 29.49 16.21 23.90
C GLY A 34 29.93 16.99 25.15
N THR A 35 30.04 18.33 25.05
CA THR A 35 30.52 19.21 26.14
C THR A 35 29.36 19.80 26.95
N ALA A 36 28.13 19.75 26.45
CA ALA A 36 26.92 20.19 27.14
C ALA A 36 25.95 19.05 27.39
N GLU A 37 25.27 19.12 28.52
CA GLU A 37 24.23 18.18 28.92
C GLU A 37 22.94 18.48 28.16
N LYS A 38 22.34 17.45 27.57
CA LYS A 38 21.09 17.53 26.81
C LYS A 38 19.92 17.09 27.68
N THR A 39 18.85 17.89 27.73
CA THR A 39 17.58 17.45 28.31
C THR A 39 17.01 16.28 27.52
N VAL A 40 16.84 15.13 28.16
CA VAL A 40 16.32 13.90 27.57
C VAL A 40 14.80 13.87 27.80
N LEU A 41 14.06 13.51 26.77
CA LEU A 41 12.64 13.19 26.85
C LEU A 41 12.47 11.80 27.47
N ASP A 42 11.32 11.54 28.09
CA ASP A 42 11.04 10.19 28.60
C ASP A 42 10.93 9.17 27.46
N ALA A 43 11.17 7.90 27.77
CA ALA A 43 11.19 6.81 26.77
C ALA A 43 9.84 6.68 26.05
N HIS A 44 8.72 6.93 26.73
CA HIS A 44 7.40 6.89 26.12
C HIS A 44 7.25 7.98 25.05
N PHE A 45 7.67 9.21 25.37
CA PHE A 45 7.65 10.31 24.43
C PHE A 45 8.53 10.04 23.19
N GLU A 46 9.74 9.52 23.41
CA GLU A 46 10.63 9.16 22.31
C GLU A 46 10.03 8.09 21.40
N ASN A 47 9.38 7.07 21.98
CA ASN A 47 8.64 6.06 21.21
C ASN A 47 7.51 6.65 20.36
N LEU A 48 6.77 7.63 20.92
CA LEU A 48 5.73 8.34 20.16
C LEU A 48 6.32 9.11 18.98
N LEU A 49 7.46 9.77 19.14
CA LEU A 49 8.17 10.47 18.05
C LEU A 49 8.64 9.51 16.96
N VAL A 50 9.22 8.38 17.34
CA VAL A 50 9.65 7.33 16.39
C VAL A 50 8.45 6.78 15.62
N ARG A 51 7.35 6.51 16.33
CA ARG A 51 6.11 6.03 15.72
C ARG A 51 5.54 7.04 14.71
N ALA A 52 5.53 8.33 15.05
CA ALA A 52 5.10 9.40 14.16
C ALA A 52 5.93 9.43 12.86
N GLU A 53 7.24 9.35 12.98
CA GLU A 53 8.15 9.37 11.83
C GLU A 53 7.95 8.14 10.93
N LYS A 54 7.82 6.94 11.52
CA LYS A 54 7.50 5.72 10.77
C LYS A 54 6.14 5.83 10.08
N THR A 55 5.12 6.35 10.76
CA THR A 55 3.79 6.54 10.18
C THR A 55 3.87 7.47 8.97
N LYS A 56 4.57 8.60 9.08
CA LYS A 56 4.79 9.52 7.97
C LYS A 56 5.45 8.81 6.78
N GLN A 57 6.61 8.20 7.03
CA GLN A 57 7.42 7.54 5.99
C GLN A 57 6.62 6.48 5.23
N TRP A 58 5.94 5.59 5.94
CA TRP A 58 5.17 4.53 5.31
C TRP A 58 3.91 5.04 4.62
N THR A 59 3.23 6.04 5.17
CA THR A 59 2.09 6.67 4.50
C THR A 59 2.51 7.32 3.18
N GLU A 60 3.65 8.01 3.13
CA GLU A 60 4.20 8.59 1.90
C GLU A 60 4.53 7.51 0.86
N GLN A 61 5.14 6.39 1.28
CA GLN A 61 5.50 5.29 0.38
C GLN A 61 4.26 4.57 -0.16
N ILE A 62 3.32 4.21 0.71
CA ILE A 62 2.06 3.55 0.33
C ILE A 62 1.29 4.43 -0.66
N LYS A 63 1.13 5.73 -0.33
CA LYS A 63 0.49 6.70 -1.24
C LYS A 63 1.15 6.69 -2.62
N ARG A 64 2.46 6.84 -2.69
CA ARG A 64 3.23 6.87 -3.95
C ARG A 64 3.10 5.57 -4.75
N SER A 65 3.15 4.43 -4.08
CA SER A 65 3.01 3.12 -4.74
C SER A 65 1.60 2.91 -5.28
N THR A 66 0.57 3.34 -4.54
CA THR A 66 -0.82 3.25 -4.99
C THR A 66 -1.10 4.21 -6.16
N GLU A 67 -0.54 5.43 -6.14
CA GLU A 67 -0.60 6.36 -7.27
C GLU A 67 0.03 5.75 -8.54
N ALA A 68 1.14 5.03 -8.39
CA ALA A 68 1.78 4.33 -9.50
C ALA A 68 0.98 3.12 -9.98
N LEU A 69 0.27 2.43 -9.09
CA LEU A 69 -0.60 1.31 -9.44
C LEU A 69 -1.78 1.75 -10.32
N ILE A 70 -2.47 2.84 -9.92
CA ILE A 70 -3.65 3.32 -10.66
C ILE A 70 -3.29 4.18 -11.87
N GLN A 71 -2.09 4.77 -11.90
CA GLN A 71 -1.57 5.53 -13.04
C GLN A 71 -0.09 5.19 -13.25
N PRO A 72 0.22 4.15 -14.05
CA PRO A 72 1.60 3.71 -14.26
C PRO A 72 2.48 4.74 -14.97
N ASN A 73 1.90 5.58 -15.84
CA ASN A 73 2.66 6.57 -16.61
C ASN A 73 3.13 7.75 -15.72
N PRO A 74 4.44 7.92 -15.47
CA PRO A 74 4.95 8.97 -14.59
C PRO A 74 4.69 10.39 -15.15
N ASN A 75 4.67 10.57 -16.45
CA ASN A 75 4.39 11.89 -17.06
C ASN A 75 2.95 12.31 -16.81
N GLN A 76 2.01 11.36 -16.87
CA GLN A 76 0.61 11.61 -16.58
C GLN A 76 0.39 11.92 -15.11
N ARG A 77 1.09 11.24 -14.18
CA ARG A 77 1.06 11.60 -12.75
C ARG A 77 1.59 13.01 -12.50
N MET A 78 2.66 13.40 -13.19
CA MET A 78 3.22 14.75 -13.10
C MET A 78 2.24 15.82 -13.62
N GLU A 79 1.57 15.54 -14.73
CA GLU A 79 0.53 16.40 -15.29
C GLU A 79 -0.66 16.55 -14.33
N ASP A 80 -1.11 15.45 -13.72
CA ASP A 80 -2.18 15.47 -12.72
C ASP A 80 -1.84 16.34 -11.51
N LEU A 81 -0.60 16.28 -11.02
CA LEU A 81 -0.10 17.14 -9.94
C LEU A 81 -0.07 18.62 -10.34
N LEU A 82 0.24 18.94 -11.61
CA LEU A 82 0.19 20.30 -12.12
C LEU A 82 -1.25 20.83 -12.20
N TYR A 83 -2.19 20.02 -12.68
CA TYR A 83 -3.61 20.39 -12.71
C TYR A 83 -4.16 20.64 -11.30
N GLU A 84 -3.79 19.79 -10.32
CA GLU A 84 -4.18 19.96 -8.92
C GLU A 84 -3.62 21.27 -8.33
N LYS A 85 -2.33 21.58 -8.56
CA LYS A 85 -1.72 22.83 -8.08
C LYS A 85 -2.29 24.09 -8.73
N LEU A 86 -2.79 23.98 -9.96
CA LEU A 86 -3.39 25.09 -10.72
C LEU A 86 -4.90 25.20 -10.52
N ASP A 87 -5.48 24.39 -9.64
CA ASP A 87 -6.94 24.29 -9.40
C ASP A 87 -7.75 24.11 -10.71
N ARG A 88 -7.18 23.35 -11.64
CA ARG A 88 -7.83 23.03 -12.92
C ARG A 88 -8.46 21.65 -12.86
N ARG A 89 -9.60 21.48 -13.53
CA ARG A 89 -10.24 20.17 -13.67
C ARG A 89 -9.30 19.22 -14.42
N LYS A 90 -9.05 18.03 -13.83
CA LYS A 90 -8.34 16.94 -14.51
C LYS A 90 -9.10 16.56 -15.76
N LYS A 91 -8.40 16.39 -16.88
CA LYS A 91 -8.98 15.91 -18.12
C LYS A 91 -9.34 14.43 -17.92
N GLU A 92 -10.59 14.07 -18.21
CA GLU A 92 -11.01 12.68 -18.21
C GLU A 92 -10.22 11.94 -19.29
N ARG A 93 -9.47 10.92 -18.89
CA ARG A 93 -8.61 10.16 -19.78
C ARG A 93 -9.28 8.83 -20.10
N VAL A 94 -9.16 8.44 -21.36
CA VAL A 94 -9.58 7.13 -21.86
C VAL A 94 -8.59 6.08 -21.36
N THR A 95 -9.06 4.96 -20.83
CA THR A 95 -8.23 3.85 -20.38
C THR A 95 -7.70 3.06 -21.57
N GLN A 96 -6.65 2.23 -21.35
CA GLN A 96 -6.11 1.37 -22.40
C GLN A 96 -7.12 0.31 -22.88
N TYR A 97 -7.97 -0.17 -21.98
CA TYR A 97 -9.06 -1.08 -22.32
C TYR A 97 -10.11 -0.40 -23.19
N GLU A 98 -10.45 0.86 -22.94
CA GLU A 98 -11.39 1.62 -23.78
C GLU A 98 -10.84 1.88 -25.19
N ILE A 99 -9.53 2.20 -25.31
CA ILE A 99 -8.85 2.37 -26.62
C ILE A 99 -8.92 1.05 -27.39
N LEU A 100 -8.55 -0.06 -26.76
CA LEU A 100 -8.59 -1.40 -27.38
C LEU A 100 -10.03 -1.76 -27.75
N GLY A 101 -11.00 -1.52 -26.87
CA GLY A 101 -12.40 -1.79 -27.09
C GLY A 101 -12.95 -1.04 -28.30
N THR A 102 -12.66 0.24 -28.41
CA THR A 102 -13.06 1.09 -29.54
C THR A 102 -12.50 0.55 -30.86
N ASN A 103 -11.17 0.28 -30.90
CA ASN A 103 -10.53 -0.26 -32.11
C ASN A 103 -11.11 -1.60 -32.53
N MET A 104 -11.45 -2.49 -31.58
CA MET A 104 -12.08 -3.78 -31.88
C MET A 104 -13.49 -3.62 -32.42
N VAL A 105 -14.29 -2.69 -31.87
CA VAL A 105 -15.64 -2.41 -32.38
C VAL A 105 -15.59 -1.82 -33.78
N GLU A 106 -14.71 -0.88 -34.04
CA GLU A 106 -14.51 -0.28 -35.37
C GLU A 106 -14.10 -1.33 -36.40
N ALA A 107 -13.06 -2.12 -36.08
CA ALA A 107 -12.61 -3.20 -36.96
C ALA A 107 -13.72 -4.25 -37.21
N GLY A 108 -14.50 -4.60 -36.19
CA GLY A 108 -15.63 -5.52 -36.33
C GLY A 108 -16.73 -5.01 -37.27
N ASN A 109 -16.98 -3.69 -37.24
CA ASN A 109 -17.92 -3.03 -38.14
C ASN A 109 -17.38 -2.98 -39.58
N ASP A 110 -16.06 -2.73 -39.76
CA ASP A 110 -15.42 -2.70 -41.08
C ASP A 110 -15.39 -4.08 -41.74
N PHE A 111 -15.11 -5.15 -40.97
CA PHE A 111 -15.21 -6.54 -41.46
C PHE A 111 -16.65 -7.02 -41.70
N GLY A 112 -17.61 -6.26 -41.22
CA GLY A 112 -19.04 -6.54 -41.28
C GLY A 112 -19.54 -7.35 -40.08
N PRO A 113 -20.51 -6.81 -39.33
CA PRO A 113 -21.07 -7.46 -38.13
C PRO A 113 -21.83 -8.76 -38.42
N GLY A 114 -22.14 -9.02 -39.69
CA GLY A 114 -22.73 -10.29 -40.16
C GLY A 114 -21.71 -11.42 -40.36
N THR A 115 -20.41 -11.13 -40.36
CA THR A 115 -19.35 -12.13 -40.40
C THR A 115 -19.06 -12.68 -39.00
N SER A 116 -18.65 -13.96 -38.92
CA SER A 116 -18.31 -14.57 -37.63
C SER A 116 -17.18 -13.80 -36.93
N TYR A 117 -16.16 -13.37 -37.68
CA TYR A 117 -15.04 -12.63 -37.15
C TYR A 117 -15.42 -11.20 -36.74
N GLY A 118 -16.15 -10.46 -37.58
CA GLY A 118 -16.62 -9.11 -37.28
C GLY A 118 -17.53 -9.07 -36.03
N ASN A 119 -18.47 -10.02 -35.95
CA ASN A 119 -19.31 -10.18 -34.77
C ASN A 119 -18.49 -10.48 -33.49
N ALA A 120 -17.49 -11.37 -33.58
CA ALA A 120 -16.61 -11.70 -32.48
C ALA A 120 -15.82 -10.44 -32.01
N LEU A 121 -15.27 -9.66 -32.93
CA LEU A 121 -14.55 -8.42 -32.63
C LEU A 121 -15.46 -7.40 -31.93
N VAL A 122 -16.69 -7.19 -32.41
CA VAL A 122 -17.64 -6.28 -31.77
C VAL A 122 -17.93 -6.71 -30.33
N LYS A 123 -18.19 -8.00 -30.09
CA LYS A 123 -18.43 -8.53 -28.73
C LYS A 123 -17.21 -8.37 -27.83
N CYS A 124 -16.01 -8.68 -28.34
CA CYS A 124 -14.75 -8.48 -27.60
C CYS A 124 -14.55 -7.00 -27.25
N GLY A 125 -14.76 -6.11 -28.22
CA GLY A 125 -14.61 -4.68 -28.02
C GLY A 125 -15.58 -4.14 -26.97
N GLN A 126 -16.84 -4.57 -26.99
CA GLN A 126 -17.83 -4.21 -25.97
C GLN A 126 -17.41 -4.66 -24.56
N ALA A 127 -16.89 -5.89 -24.42
CA ALA A 127 -16.37 -6.37 -23.14
C ALA A 127 -15.18 -5.54 -22.66
N GLN A 128 -14.25 -5.16 -23.55
CA GLN A 128 -13.13 -4.29 -23.21
C GLN A 128 -13.59 -2.90 -22.76
N LEU A 129 -14.60 -2.31 -23.40
CA LEU A 129 -15.19 -1.03 -22.97
C LEU A 129 -15.80 -1.12 -21.56
N GLN A 130 -16.46 -2.23 -21.24
CA GLN A 130 -17.03 -2.48 -19.91
C GLN A 130 -15.91 -2.59 -18.85
N ILE A 131 -14.81 -3.30 -19.16
CA ILE A 131 -13.64 -3.42 -18.27
C ILE A 131 -13.01 -2.04 -18.06
N GLY A 132 -12.85 -1.24 -19.12
CA GLY A 132 -12.32 0.12 -19.02
C GLY A 132 -13.15 1.03 -18.14
N ASN A 133 -14.48 0.92 -18.20
CA ASN A 133 -15.36 1.65 -17.29
C ASN A 133 -15.20 1.18 -15.83
N ALA A 134 -15.13 -0.14 -15.59
CA ALA A 134 -14.90 -0.68 -14.26
C ALA A 134 -13.53 -0.27 -13.69
N GLU A 135 -12.48 -0.19 -14.51
CA GLU A 135 -11.16 0.32 -14.14
C GLU A 135 -11.25 1.79 -13.69
N ARG A 136 -11.99 2.63 -14.42
CA ARG A 136 -12.21 4.04 -14.07
C ARG A 136 -12.94 4.20 -12.75
N GLU A 137 -13.97 3.37 -12.50
CA GLU A 137 -14.67 3.35 -11.21
C GLU A 137 -13.72 2.98 -10.07
N PHE A 138 -12.88 1.94 -10.26
CA PHE A 138 -11.87 1.53 -9.29
C PHE A 138 -10.85 2.64 -9.02
N MET A 139 -10.31 3.28 -10.06
CA MET A 139 -9.38 4.40 -9.92
C MET A 139 -10.00 5.55 -9.13
N THR A 140 -11.24 5.91 -9.44
CA THR A 140 -11.98 6.99 -8.76
C THR A 140 -12.22 6.67 -7.29
N ALA A 141 -12.67 5.45 -6.98
CA ALA A 141 -12.87 5.00 -5.60
C ALA A 141 -11.55 5.01 -4.81
N THR A 142 -10.46 4.53 -5.42
CA THR A 142 -9.12 4.52 -4.80
C THR A 142 -8.64 5.94 -4.48
N VAL A 143 -8.81 6.88 -5.41
CA VAL A 143 -8.41 8.28 -5.17
C VAL A 143 -9.22 8.87 -4.01
N ASN A 144 -10.54 8.73 -4.02
CA ASN A 144 -11.41 9.39 -3.06
C ASN A 144 -11.32 8.77 -1.66
N ASN A 145 -11.33 7.45 -1.56
CA ASN A 145 -11.51 6.74 -0.30
C ASN A 145 -10.19 6.28 0.34
N PHE A 146 -9.08 6.29 -0.41
CA PHE A 146 -7.79 5.87 0.09
C PHE A 146 -6.72 6.95 -0.05
N LEU A 147 -6.42 7.43 -1.26
CA LEU A 147 -5.33 8.37 -1.48
C LEU A 147 -5.57 9.75 -0.88
N THR A 148 -6.79 10.27 -1.02
CA THR A 148 -7.16 11.60 -0.47
C THR A 148 -7.07 11.63 1.06
N PRO A 149 -7.59 10.65 1.83
CA PRO A 149 -7.38 10.61 3.28
C PRO A 149 -5.92 10.54 3.69
N LEU A 150 -5.08 9.73 3.01
CA LEU A 150 -3.64 9.67 3.29
C LEU A 150 -2.94 11.02 3.01
N HIS A 151 -3.31 11.68 1.91
CA HIS A 151 -2.80 13.01 1.58
C HIS A 151 -3.19 14.05 2.65
N ASN A 152 -4.45 14.07 3.06
CA ASN A 152 -4.95 15.00 4.07
C ASN A 152 -4.25 14.82 5.42
N PHE A 153 -3.99 13.58 5.82
CA PHE A 153 -3.18 13.32 7.01
C PHE A 153 -1.76 13.90 6.88
N LEU A 154 -1.08 13.67 5.75
CA LEU A 154 0.29 14.15 5.55
C LEU A 154 0.39 15.68 5.55
N GLU A 155 -0.54 16.37 4.88
CA GLU A 155 -0.55 17.83 4.74
C GLU A 155 -1.19 18.55 5.95
N GLY A 156 -2.03 17.87 6.72
CA GLY A 156 -2.71 18.38 7.91
C GLY A 156 -2.00 18.00 9.20
N ASP A 157 -2.42 16.88 9.77
CA ASP A 157 -2.00 16.43 11.10
C ASP A 157 -0.49 16.23 11.21
N MET A 158 0.10 15.53 10.24
CA MET A 158 1.54 15.25 10.25
C MET A 158 2.36 16.53 10.13
N LYS A 159 1.95 17.46 9.28
CA LYS A 159 2.62 18.77 9.15
C LYS A 159 2.55 19.57 10.44
N THR A 160 1.42 19.50 11.16
CA THR A 160 1.24 20.12 12.48
C THR A 160 2.18 19.46 13.50
N ILE A 161 2.21 18.14 13.57
CA ILE A 161 3.12 17.38 14.45
C ILE A 161 4.57 17.80 14.23
N LEU A 162 5.02 17.84 12.96
CA LEU A 162 6.39 18.24 12.62
C LEU A 162 6.72 19.68 13.01
N LYS A 163 5.75 20.59 12.89
CA LYS A 163 5.90 21.98 13.32
C LYS A 163 6.07 22.05 14.84
N GLU A 164 5.19 21.39 15.61
CA GLU A 164 5.24 21.41 17.07
C GLU A 164 6.49 20.69 17.62
N LYS A 165 6.92 19.59 16.98
CA LYS A 165 8.22 18.94 17.26
C LYS A 165 9.39 19.91 17.10
N LYS A 166 9.39 20.74 16.05
CA LYS A 166 10.43 21.76 15.82
C LYS A 166 10.41 22.85 16.89
N ILE A 167 9.23 23.27 17.33
CA ILE A 167 9.07 24.23 18.44
C ILE A 167 9.57 23.61 19.74
N LEU A 168 9.21 22.36 20.03
CA LEU A 168 9.69 21.63 21.21
C LEU A 168 11.22 21.57 21.26
N GLU A 169 11.87 21.23 20.15
CA GLU A 169 13.33 21.21 20.07
C GLU A 169 13.93 22.60 20.35
N THR A 170 13.29 23.66 19.87
CA THR A 170 13.70 25.04 20.18
C THR A 170 13.59 25.34 21.66
N LYS A 171 12.47 24.95 22.32
CA LYS A 171 12.26 25.15 23.75
C LYS A 171 13.22 24.32 24.61
N ARG A 172 13.57 23.12 24.14
CA ARG A 172 14.60 22.29 24.77
C ARG A 172 15.97 22.99 24.78
N LEU A 173 16.36 23.55 23.64
CA LEU A 173 17.64 24.31 23.53
C LEU A 173 17.63 25.54 24.44
N ASP A 174 16.51 26.24 24.56
CA ASP A 174 16.37 27.39 25.49
C ASP A 174 16.54 26.97 26.96
N LEU A 175 15.92 25.84 27.32
CA LEU A 175 16.04 25.27 28.67
C LEU A 175 17.49 24.84 28.98
N ASP A 176 18.15 24.16 28.06
CA ASP A 176 19.52 23.70 28.25
C ASP A 176 20.53 24.86 28.29
N ALA A 177 20.28 25.93 27.49
CA ALA A 177 21.03 27.17 27.58
C ALA A 177 20.81 27.89 28.93
N ALA A 178 19.59 27.92 29.47
CA ALA A 178 19.29 28.49 30.79
C ALA A 178 19.96 27.71 31.93
N LYS A 179 19.95 26.36 31.86
CA LYS A 179 20.72 25.48 32.77
C LYS A 179 22.21 25.79 32.75
N SER A 180 22.79 25.95 31.57
CA SER A 180 24.19 26.30 31.38
C SER A 180 24.52 27.70 31.94
N LYS A 181 23.63 28.68 31.72
CA LYS A 181 23.78 30.03 32.24
C LYS A 181 23.76 30.06 33.79
N LEU A 182 22.87 29.28 34.42
CA LEU A 182 22.82 29.16 35.88
C LEU A 182 24.12 28.55 36.41
N ARG A 183 24.64 27.52 35.83
CA ARG A 183 25.93 26.88 36.23
C ARG A 183 27.10 27.84 36.13
N LYS A 184 27.10 28.75 35.15
CA LYS A 184 28.17 29.76 34.92
C LYS A 184 28.00 31.02 35.77
N ALA A 185 26.86 31.24 36.49
CA ALA A 185 26.59 32.43 37.29
C ALA A 185 27.44 32.44 38.58
N LYS A 186 28.22 33.53 38.79
CA LYS A 186 29.15 33.63 39.91
C LYS A 186 28.72 34.61 40.99
N SER A 187 27.82 35.59 40.68
CA SER A 187 27.33 36.57 41.64
C SER A 187 25.87 36.27 42.01
N GLN A 188 25.47 36.66 43.22
CA GLN A 188 24.13 36.43 43.77
C GLN A 188 23.04 37.06 42.87
N SER A 189 23.28 38.26 42.33
CA SER A 189 22.32 38.92 41.43
C SER A 189 22.20 38.22 40.08
N THR A 190 23.31 37.74 39.50
CA THR A 190 23.29 36.94 38.24
C THR A 190 22.67 35.57 38.43
N GLN A 191 22.84 34.97 39.60
CA GLN A 191 22.23 33.70 39.96
C GLN A 191 20.71 33.82 40.08
N GLN A 192 20.18 34.81 40.79
CA GLN A 192 18.74 35.06 40.92
C GLN A 192 18.09 35.29 39.54
N GLN A 193 18.73 36.05 38.66
CA GLN A 193 18.22 36.26 37.31
C GLN A 193 18.26 34.97 36.50
N ALA A 194 19.35 34.20 36.57
CA ALA A 194 19.47 32.92 35.86
C ALA A 194 18.47 31.87 36.35
N GLU A 195 18.13 31.88 37.66
CA GLU A 195 17.07 31.01 38.21
C GLU A 195 15.67 31.41 37.73
N ALA A 196 15.39 32.70 37.59
CA ALA A 196 14.13 33.16 37.01
C ALA A 196 14.00 32.79 35.54
N ASP A 197 15.09 32.96 34.76
CA ASP A 197 15.19 32.55 33.34
C ASP A 197 14.98 31.04 33.21
N LEU A 198 15.62 30.24 34.07
CA LEU A 198 15.48 28.77 34.07
C LEU A 198 14.05 28.34 34.35
N ARG A 199 13.40 28.92 35.36
CA ARG A 199 11.99 28.59 35.66
C ARG A 199 11.05 28.92 34.50
N SER A 200 11.28 30.04 33.82
CA SER A 200 10.51 30.43 32.65
C SER A 200 10.74 29.45 31.49
N ALA A 201 12.01 29.11 31.19
CA ALA A 201 12.36 28.16 30.11
C ALA A 201 11.82 26.75 30.38
N GLN A 202 11.85 26.28 31.63
CA GLN A 202 11.27 25.00 32.04
C GLN A 202 9.77 24.98 31.81
N ALA A 203 9.02 26.00 32.25
CA ALA A 203 7.57 26.08 32.08
C ALA A 203 7.18 26.09 30.58
N GLU A 204 7.95 26.81 29.77
CA GLU A 204 7.74 26.84 28.28
C GLU A 204 8.01 25.50 27.64
N PHE A 205 9.08 24.81 28.04
CA PHE A 205 9.40 23.49 27.58
C PHE A 205 8.33 22.47 27.97
N ASP A 206 7.93 22.42 29.22
CA ASP A 206 6.92 21.50 29.75
C ASP A 206 5.58 21.67 29.02
N ARG A 207 5.16 22.93 28.83
CA ARG A 207 3.95 23.24 28.07
C ARG A 207 4.02 22.74 26.62
N GLN A 208 5.16 22.97 25.96
CA GLN A 208 5.33 22.55 24.57
C GLN A 208 5.44 21.02 24.46
N ALA A 209 6.06 20.37 25.43
CA ALA A 209 6.12 18.92 25.51
C ALA A 209 4.71 18.32 25.61
N GLU A 210 3.86 18.87 26.46
CA GLU A 210 2.48 18.39 26.60
C GLU A 210 1.66 18.58 25.32
N ILE A 211 1.75 19.74 24.66
CA ILE A 211 1.10 19.98 23.37
C ILE A 211 1.55 18.95 22.33
N THR A 212 2.87 18.74 22.22
CA THR A 212 3.43 17.81 21.23
C THR A 212 3.02 16.37 21.55
N LYS A 213 3.00 15.98 22.82
CA LYS A 213 2.59 14.64 23.27
C LYS A 213 1.14 14.32 22.87
N ILE A 214 0.21 15.23 23.15
CA ILE A 214 -1.22 15.07 22.78
C ILE A 214 -1.36 14.84 21.27
N LEU A 215 -0.65 15.61 20.44
CA LEU A 215 -0.67 15.44 18.98
C LEU A 215 -0.11 14.09 18.55
N LEU A 216 0.98 13.62 19.18
CA LEU A 216 1.59 12.32 18.90
C LEU A 216 0.69 11.16 19.31
N GLU A 217 0.00 11.25 20.45
CA GLU A 217 -0.98 10.25 20.90
C GLU A 217 -2.16 10.11 19.92
N GLY A 218 -2.52 11.21 19.25
CA GLY A 218 -3.54 11.24 18.19
C GLY A 218 -3.26 10.30 17.01
N ILE A 219 -2.01 9.86 16.80
CA ILE A 219 -1.63 8.92 15.72
C ILE A 219 -2.37 7.57 15.85
N ASN A 220 -2.77 7.17 17.05
CA ASN A 220 -3.57 5.95 17.22
C ASN A 220 -4.92 6.04 16.51
N SER A 221 -5.59 7.18 16.61
CA SER A 221 -6.86 7.40 15.89
C SER A 221 -6.64 7.51 14.38
N THR A 222 -5.51 8.07 13.96
CA THR A 222 -5.10 8.09 12.55
C THR A 222 -4.92 6.67 11.99
N HIS A 223 -4.26 5.78 12.72
CA HIS A 223 -4.11 4.38 12.29
C HIS A 223 -5.47 3.67 12.16
N ALA A 224 -6.40 3.91 13.10
CA ALA A 224 -7.75 3.38 12.98
C ALA A 224 -8.52 3.95 11.76
N HIS A 225 -8.27 5.22 11.40
CA HIS A 225 -8.82 5.80 10.18
C HIS A 225 -8.17 5.21 8.93
N HIS A 226 -6.84 5.09 8.88
CA HIS A 226 -6.12 4.47 7.76
C HIS A 226 -6.55 3.02 7.54
N LEU A 227 -6.84 2.26 8.61
CA LEU A 227 -7.36 0.90 8.51
C LEU A 227 -8.72 0.87 7.80
N ARG A 228 -9.62 1.80 8.08
CA ARG A 228 -10.90 1.92 7.36
C ARG A 228 -10.68 2.24 5.88
N CYS A 229 -9.83 3.22 5.58
CA CYS A 229 -9.49 3.57 4.19
C CYS A 229 -8.86 2.40 3.43
N LEU A 230 -8.03 1.60 4.10
CA LEU A 230 -7.44 0.39 3.52
C LEU A 230 -8.54 -0.64 3.19
N ASN A 231 -9.51 -0.82 4.07
CA ASN A 231 -10.66 -1.71 3.80
C ASN A 231 -11.45 -1.24 2.59
N ASP A 232 -11.75 0.07 2.49
CA ASP A 232 -12.45 0.65 1.33
C ASP A 232 -11.69 0.43 0.02
N PHE A 233 -10.35 0.51 0.06
CA PHE A 233 -9.49 0.20 -1.08
C PHE A 233 -9.59 -1.28 -1.49
N ILE A 234 -9.55 -2.20 -0.54
CA ILE A 234 -9.70 -3.64 -0.81
C ILE A 234 -11.08 -3.96 -1.38
N GLU A 235 -12.14 -3.36 -0.84
CA GLU A 235 -13.50 -3.53 -1.38
C GLU A 235 -13.62 -3.03 -2.82
N ALA A 236 -12.98 -1.89 -3.14
CA ALA A 236 -12.93 -1.38 -4.51
C ALA A 236 -12.19 -2.34 -5.46
N GLN A 237 -11.09 -2.96 -5.01
CA GLN A 237 -10.38 -3.98 -5.79
C GLN A 237 -11.22 -5.24 -6.02
N ILE A 238 -11.88 -5.74 -4.97
CA ILE A 238 -12.77 -6.92 -5.06
C ILE A 238 -13.87 -6.65 -6.10
N LYS A 239 -14.53 -5.49 -6.02
CA LYS A 239 -15.55 -5.09 -6.98
C LYS A 239 -15.03 -5.09 -8.42
N PHE A 240 -13.87 -4.47 -8.65
CA PHE A 240 -13.24 -4.39 -9.97
C PHE A 240 -12.93 -5.78 -10.54
N PHE A 241 -12.26 -6.64 -9.78
CA PHE A 241 -11.91 -7.98 -10.25
C PHE A 241 -13.14 -8.87 -10.48
N ALA A 242 -14.17 -8.75 -9.64
CA ALA A 242 -15.42 -9.49 -9.83
C ALA A 242 -16.15 -9.06 -11.10
N GLN A 243 -16.21 -7.76 -11.39
CA GLN A 243 -16.80 -7.24 -12.63
C GLN A 243 -16.01 -7.70 -13.86
N CYS A 244 -14.67 -7.64 -13.82
CA CYS A 244 -13.82 -8.12 -14.90
C CYS A 244 -14.05 -9.62 -15.17
N GLN A 245 -14.09 -10.44 -14.12
CA GLN A 245 -14.36 -11.87 -14.23
C GLN A 245 -15.72 -12.13 -14.86
N GLN A 246 -16.75 -11.41 -14.46
CA GLN A 246 -18.09 -11.54 -15.00
C GLN A 246 -18.12 -11.21 -16.51
N TYR A 247 -17.59 -10.05 -16.91
CA TYR A 247 -17.56 -9.63 -18.31
C TYR A 247 -16.81 -10.64 -19.20
N MET A 248 -15.67 -11.15 -18.74
CA MET A 248 -14.90 -12.15 -19.49
C MET A 248 -15.60 -13.50 -19.56
N SER A 249 -16.29 -13.93 -18.52
CA SER A 249 -17.08 -15.17 -18.52
C SER A 249 -18.29 -15.07 -19.45
N ASP A 250 -18.95 -13.91 -19.49
CA ASP A 250 -20.07 -13.66 -20.38
C ASP A 250 -19.62 -13.62 -21.85
N LEU A 251 -18.48 -12.97 -22.12
CA LEU A 251 -17.84 -12.96 -23.44
C LEU A 251 -17.50 -14.37 -23.90
N GLN A 252 -16.86 -15.18 -23.04
CA GLN A 252 -16.51 -16.56 -23.37
C GLN A 252 -17.73 -17.39 -23.78
N ARG A 253 -18.84 -17.28 -23.04
CA ARG A 253 -20.12 -17.94 -23.39
C ARG A 253 -20.66 -17.47 -24.74
N GLN A 254 -20.63 -16.17 -25.02
CA GLN A 254 -21.11 -15.58 -26.28
C GLN A 254 -20.24 -15.99 -27.49
N LEU A 255 -18.93 -16.08 -27.32
CA LEU A 255 -18.01 -16.55 -28.37
C LEU A 255 -18.15 -18.04 -28.63
N GLY A 256 -18.26 -18.86 -27.58
CA GLY A 256 -18.45 -20.32 -27.69
C GLY A 256 -19.73 -20.65 -28.46
N SER A 257 -20.85 -19.97 -28.24
CA SER A 257 -22.07 -20.16 -29.00
C SER A 257 -21.94 -19.72 -30.48
N SER A 258 -21.16 -18.67 -30.75
CA SER A 258 -20.91 -18.18 -32.12
C SER A 258 -20.01 -19.12 -32.92
N LEU A 259 -19.00 -19.73 -32.31
CA LEU A 259 -18.13 -20.72 -32.94
C LEU A 259 -18.90 -22.00 -33.29
N ALA A 260 -19.71 -22.53 -32.38
CA ALA A 260 -20.55 -23.69 -32.63
C ALA A 260 -21.52 -23.46 -33.81
N SER A 261 -22.10 -22.27 -33.93
CA SER A 261 -22.99 -21.91 -35.03
C SER A 261 -22.24 -21.80 -36.39
N SER A 262 -20.96 -21.41 -36.35
CA SER A 262 -20.11 -21.28 -37.54
C SER A 262 -19.72 -22.65 -38.15
N ASP A 263 -19.44 -23.63 -37.29
CA ASP A 263 -19.08 -24.99 -37.71
C ASP A 263 -20.27 -25.69 -38.40
N TYR A 264 -21.48 -25.46 -37.98
CA TYR A 264 -22.68 -26.00 -38.67
C TYR A 264 -22.88 -25.36 -40.04
N ASN A 265 -22.50 -24.12 -40.26
CA ASN A 265 -22.70 -23.43 -41.56
C ASN A 265 -21.64 -23.78 -42.58
N VAL A 266 -20.42 -24.12 -42.17
CA VAL A 266 -19.35 -24.61 -43.07
C VAL A 266 -19.66 -26.01 -43.59
N ASN A 267 -20.21 -26.88 -42.74
CA ASN A 267 -20.63 -28.23 -43.16
C ASN A 267 -21.87 -28.26 -44.04
N SER A 268 -22.72 -27.21 -43.96
CA SER A 268 -23.91 -27.11 -44.85
C SER A 268 -23.58 -26.61 -46.24
N SER A 269 -22.48 -25.90 -46.44
CA SER A 269 -22.08 -25.33 -47.73
C SER A 269 -21.26 -26.28 -48.61
N SER A 270 -20.77 -27.39 -48.05
CA SER A 270 -19.93 -28.37 -48.78
C SER A 270 -20.72 -29.56 -49.34
N ASN A 271 -22.06 -29.62 -49.20
CA ASN A 271 -22.86 -30.77 -49.64
C ASN A 271 -23.89 -30.44 -50.74
N SER A 272 -23.62 -29.48 -51.60
CA SER A 272 -24.42 -29.24 -52.80
C SER A 272 -23.57 -29.25 -54.08
N SER A 273 -23.11 -30.43 -54.50
CA SER A 273 -22.94 -30.73 -55.93
C SER A 273 -22.67 -32.23 -56.10
N THR A 274 -23.51 -32.78 -56.96
CA THR A 274 -23.43 -33.98 -57.80
C THR A 274 -24.24 -35.20 -57.35
N GLY A 275 -25.30 -35.39 -58.13
CA GLY A 275 -25.51 -36.59 -58.93
C GLY A 275 -26.44 -37.65 -58.40
N GLY A 276 -27.56 -37.69 -59.06
CA GLY A 276 -28.61 -38.65 -59.18
C GLY A 276 -28.37 -40.13 -58.99
N GLY A 277 -29.43 -40.81 -58.60
CA GLY A 277 -29.49 -42.29 -58.70
C GLY A 277 -30.48 -42.92 -57.73
N THR A 278 -31.67 -43.05 -58.17
CA THR A 278 -32.76 -44.02 -57.90
C THR A 278 -32.52 -45.13 -56.87
N SER A 279 -33.54 -45.35 -56.12
CA SER A 279 -34.39 -46.53 -55.80
C SER A 279 -34.43 -47.08 -54.39
N SER A 280 -35.64 -47.05 -53.92
CA SER A 280 -36.44 -48.08 -53.17
C SER A 280 -35.83 -48.95 -52.09
N GLY A 281 -36.55 -49.04 -50.98
CA GLY A 281 -36.61 -50.14 -50.03
C GLY A 281 -36.74 -49.77 -48.59
N VAL A 282 -37.93 -49.54 -48.12
CA VAL A 282 -38.81 -50.35 -47.27
C VAL A 282 -38.24 -50.93 -45.99
N LEU A 283 -38.87 -50.47 -44.88
CA LEU A 283 -39.20 -51.16 -43.61
C LEU A 283 -38.11 -51.46 -42.59
N GLY A 284 -38.45 -51.07 -41.37
CA GLY A 284 -37.97 -51.75 -40.18
C GLY A 284 -37.92 -50.89 -38.89
N ALA A 285 -39.09 -50.83 -38.25
CA ALA A 285 -39.17 -50.35 -36.85
C ALA A 285 -38.49 -51.33 -35.93
N THR A 286 -37.76 -50.87 -34.95
CA THR A 286 -37.82 -51.42 -33.58
C THR A 286 -37.29 -50.37 -32.59
N SER A 287 -38.13 -50.08 -31.63
CA SER A 287 -37.93 -49.40 -30.37
C SER A 287 -36.95 -50.19 -29.48
N ALA A 288 -36.00 -49.45 -28.87
CA ALA A 288 -35.45 -49.86 -27.59
C ALA A 288 -35.21 -48.60 -26.71
N ALA A 289 -36.08 -48.43 -25.78
CA ALA A 289 -35.88 -47.54 -24.63
C ALA A 289 -34.78 -48.14 -23.75
N SER A 290 -33.83 -47.37 -23.38
CA SER A 290 -33.03 -47.58 -22.17
C SER A 290 -32.83 -46.28 -21.45
N SER A 291 -33.57 -46.26 -20.35
CA SER A 291 -33.50 -45.36 -19.23
C SER A 291 -32.08 -45.33 -18.66
N PHE A 292 -31.47 -44.13 -18.62
CA PHE A 292 -30.37 -43.86 -17.70
C PHE A 292 -30.75 -42.80 -16.67
N SER A 293 -30.67 -43.23 -15.44
CA SER A 293 -30.96 -42.56 -14.21
C SER A 293 -30.14 -41.29 -14.01
N ASN A 294 -30.83 -40.24 -13.61
CA ASN A 294 -30.27 -39.04 -13.03
C ASN A 294 -29.45 -39.34 -11.76
N SER A 295 -28.18 -39.02 -11.75
CA SER A 295 -27.36 -38.86 -10.56
C SER A 295 -26.64 -37.54 -10.67
N SER A 296 -27.25 -36.56 -10.06
CA SER A 296 -26.63 -35.25 -9.85
C SER A 296 -25.59 -35.34 -8.72
N ALA A 297 -24.32 -35.30 -9.05
CA ALA A 297 -23.25 -34.96 -8.11
C ALA A 297 -22.63 -33.65 -8.54
N PRO A 298 -22.40 -32.68 -7.62
CA PRO A 298 -21.84 -31.39 -7.97
C PRO A 298 -20.36 -31.55 -8.34
N LEU A 299 -19.99 -31.07 -9.52
CA LEU A 299 -18.62 -30.96 -9.96
C LEU A 299 -17.88 -29.94 -9.09
N ARG A 300 -16.95 -30.46 -8.31
CA ARG A 300 -15.91 -29.70 -7.63
C ARG A 300 -15.00 -29.08 -8.72
N PRO A 301 -14.59 -27.79 -8.62
CA PRO A 301 -13.61 -27.25 -9.55
C PRO A 301 -12.29 -28.00 -9.38
N SER A 302 -11.78 -28.54 -10.49
CA SER A 302 -10.47 -29.16 -10.55
C SER A 302 -9.42 -28.10 -10.28
N ALA A 303 -8.59 -28.33 -9.27
CA ALA A 303 -7.36 -27.60 -9.05
C ALA A 303 -6.43 -27.74 -10.26
N PRO A 304 -5.64 -26.71 -10.58
CA PRO A 304 -4.62 -26.77 -11.63
C PRO A 304 -3.64 -27.91 -11.31
N PRO A 305 -3.02 -28.53 -12.33
CA PRO A 305 -2.13 -29.66 -12.14
C PRO A 305 -1.00 -29.27 -11.20
N ALA A 306 -0.92 -29.97 -10.08
CA ALA A 306 0.21 -29.89 -9.18
C ALA A 306 1.45 -30.32 -9.96
N ILE A 307 2.38 -29.41 -10.14
CA ILE A 307 3.74 -29.76 -10.53
C ILE A 307 4.24 -30.67 -9.41
N GLN A 308 4.43 -31.93 -9.72
CA GLN A 308 5.13 -32.87 -8.84
C GLN A 308 6.58 -32.42 -8.76
N VAL A 309 6.85 -31.56 -7.77
CA VAL A 309 8.21 -31.32 -7.31
C VAL A 309 8.58 -32.59 -6.55
N THR A 310 9.41 -33.44 -7.16
CA THR A 310 10.13 -34.49 -6.45
C THR A 310 10.78 -33.84 -5.23
N ALA A 311 10.36 -34.24 -4.02
CA ALA A 311 10.87 -33.71 -2.79
C ALA A 311 12.39 -33.93 -2.74
N PRO A 312 13.20 -32.85 -2.63
CA PRO A 312 14.62 -33.00 -2.39
C PRO A 312 14.83 -33.64 -1.02
N THR A 313 15.76 -34.59 -0.93
CA THR A 313 16.16 -35.26 0.31
C THR A 313 16.48 -34.21 1.38
N PRO A 314 15.80 -34.20 2.54
CA PRO A 314 16.07 -33.23 3.59
C PRO A 314 17.49 -33.46 4.12
N THR A 315 18.28 -32.39 4.14
CA THR A 315 19.50 -32.32 4.91
C THR A 315 19.14 -32.48 6.39
N GLU A 316 20.07 -33.01 7.18
CA GLU A 316 19.94 -33.31 8.60
C GLU A 316 19.11 -32.26 9.38
N LYS A 317 18.01 -32.69 10.03
CA LYS A 317 17.18 -31.80 10.85
C LYS A 317 17.94 -31.42 12.12
N LYS A 318 17.97 -30.13 12.43
CA LYS A 318 18.60 -29.58 13.63
C LYS A 318 17.59 -28.82 14.48
N GLN A 319 17.81 -28.80 15.77
CA GLN A 319 17.03 -27.98 16.68
C GLN A 319 17.54 -26.54 16.64
N ALA A 320 16.64 -25.56 16.63
CA ALA A 320 16.97 -24.15 16.70
C ALA A 320 16.10 -23.44 17.73
N ARG A 321 16.68 -22.47 18.41
CA ARG A 321 15.96 -21.53 19.26
C ARG A 321 15.66 -20.27 18.47
N VAL A 322 14.42 -19.79 18.57
CA VAL A 322 13.97 -18.54 17.96
C VAL A 322 14.45 -17.35 18.80
N LEU A 323 15.14 -16.40 18.18
CA LEU A 323 15.71 -15.23 18.84
C LEU A 323 14.72 -14.07 18.97
N TYR A 324 13.80 -13.92 18.01
CA TYR A 324 12.84 -12.81 17.91
C TYR A 324 11.51 -13.31 17.37
N ASP A 325 10.40 -12.65 17.78
CA ASP A 325 9.09 -12.88 17.18
C ASP A 325 9.12 -12.60 15.68
N TYR A 326 8.51 -13.48 14.89
CA TYR A 326 8.37 -13.36 13.46
C TYR A 326 6.93 -13.66 13.03
N ASP A 327 6.30 -12.74 12.35
CA ASP A 327 4.98 -12.93 11.76
C ASP A 327 5.14 -13.33 10.29
N ALA A 328 4.61 -14.51 9.94
CA ALA A 328 4.63 -15.03 8.56
C ALA A 328 3.96 -14.04 7.60
N ALA A 329 4.62 -13.69 6.51
CA ALA A 329 4.09 -12.79 5.50
C ALA A 329 3.11 -13.49 4.54
N ASP A 330 3.24 -14.81 4.38
CA ASP A 330 2.33 -15.62 3.57
C ASP A 330 2.18 -17.06 4.12
N SER A 331 1.31 -17.85 3.47
CA SER A 331 1.01 -19.24 3.88
C SER A 331 2.16 -20.23 3.68
N SER A 332 3.26 -19.85 3.04
CA SER A 332 4.47 -20.68 2.88
C SER A 332 5.47 -20.47 4.00
N GLU A 333 5.24 -19.51 4.88
CA GLU A 333 6.09 -19.14 6.00
C GLU A 333 5.48 -19.62 7.33
N LEU A 334 6.32 -19.74 8.37
CA LEU A 334 5.90 -20.11 9.71
C LEU A 334 6.16 -18.96 10.68
N SER A 335 5.10 -18.47 11.34
CA SER A 335 5.24 -17.47 12.42
C SER A 335 5.97 -18.09 13.61
N LEU A 336 6.86 -17.31 14.21
CA LEU A 336 7.72 -17.74 15.32
C LEU A 336 7.49 -16.86 16.55
N LEU A 337 7.65 -17.45 17.72
CA LEU A 337 7.70 -16.73 18.99
C LEU A 337 9.13 -16.79 19.57
N ALA A 338 9.59 -15.70 20.14
CA ALA A 338 10.90 -15.64 20.79
C ALA A 338 11.04 -16.71 21.88
N ASP A 339 12.24 -17.28 22.02
CA ASP A 339 12.60 -18.38 22.91
C ASP A 339 11.92 -19.75 22.61
N GLU A 340 11.17 -19.86 21.51
CA GLU A 340 10.59 -21.13 21.06
C GLU A 340 11.67 -22.08 20.51
N LEU A 341 11.53 -23.39 20.74
CA LEU A 341 12.38 -24.43 20.16
C LEU A 341 11.65 -25.10 19.00
N ILE A 342 12.25 -25.06 17.82
CA ILE A 342 11.72 -25.62 16.58
C ILE A 342 12.75 -26.52 15.90
N MET A 343 12.28 -27.41 15.01
CA MET A 343 13.17 -28.20 14.16
C MET A 343 13.37 -27.50 12.84
N VAL A 344 14.62 -27.33 12.40
CA VAL A 344 14.98 -26.65 11.15
C VAL A 344 15.86 -27.53 10.26
N TYR A 345 15.72 -27.37 8.94
CA TYR A 345 16.53 -28.08 7.96
C TYR A 345 16.68 -27.26 6.67
N ARG A 346 17.76 -27.49 5.96
CA ARG A 346 17.97 -26.86 4.63
C ARG A 346 17.36 -27.72 3.54
N VAL A 347 16.79 -27.06 2.53
CA VAL A 347 16.24 -27.69 1.35
C VAL A 347 17.03 -27.16 0.14
N GLN A 348 17.42 -28.05 -0.75
CA GLN A 348 18.17 -27.67 -1.96
C GLN A 348 17.29 -26.81 -2.88
N GLY A 349 17.80 -25.62 -3.24
CA GLY A 349 17.05 -24.64 -4.06
C GLY A 349 16.30 -23.59 -3.26
N LEU A 350 16.32 -23.64 -1.91
CA LEU A 350 15.84 -22.55 -1.06
C LEU A 350 16.92 -21.48 -0.97
N ASP A 351 16.48 -20.21 -0.90
CA ASP A 351 17.36 -19.05 -0.69
C ASP A 351 18.23 -19.28 0.57
N PRO A 352 19.56 -18.96 0.55
CA PRO A 352 20.46 -19.13 1.70
C PRO A 352 20.02 -18.44 2.99
N ASP A 353 19.25 -17.37 2.87
CA ASP A 353 18.73 -16.61 4.01
C ASP A 353 17.48 -17.24 4.65
N TRP A 354 17.00 -18.36 4.10
CA TRP A 354 15.82 -19.08 4.58
C TRP A 354 16.13 -20.54 4.93
N MET A 355 15.40 -21.07 5.92
CA MET A 355 15.36 -22.48 6.28
C MET A 355 13.93 -22.97 6.34
N MET A 356 13.72 -24.27 6.17
CA MET A 356 12.43 -24.89 6.50
C MET A 356 12.41 -25.18 7.99
N ALA A 357 11.29 -24.87 8.62
CA ALA A 357 11.03 -25.14 10.04
C ALA A 357 9.79 -25.98 10.25
N GLU A 358 9.83 -26.80 11.28
CA GLU A 358 8.69 -27.64 11.71
C GLU A 358 8.39 -27.36 13.18
N ARG A 359 7.10 -27.12 13.47
CA ARG A 359 6.53 -26.95 14.80
C ARG A 359 5.29 -27.84 14.93
N GLY A 360 5.45 -29.03 15.48
CA GLY A 360 4.37 -30.03 15.52
C GLY A 360 3.92 -30.44 14.12
N SER A 361 2.69 -30.13 13.75
CA SER A 361 2.14 -30.40 12.41
C SER A 361 2.28 -29.26 11.41
N GLN A 362 2.82 -28.12 11.86
CA GLN A 362 3.02 -26.93 11.01
C GLN A 362 4.42 -26.94 10.42
N VAL A 363 4.50 -26.66 9.12
CA VAL A 363 5.76 -26.59 8.36
C VAL A 363 5.73 -25.31 7.52
N GLY A 364 6.81 -24.55 7.55
CA GLY A 364 6.94 -23.32 6.75
C GLY A 364 8.37 -22.83 6.68
N LYS A 365 8.62 -21.83 5.84
CA LYS A 365 9.91 -21.15 5.72
C LYS A 365 10.07 -20.18 6.89
N VAL A 366 11.31 -20.03 7.36
CA VAL A 366 11.68 -19.10 8.41
C VAL A 366 13.01 -18.42 8.05
N PRO A 367 13.20 -17.13 8.38
CA PRO A 367 14.47 -16.44 8.10
C PRO A 367 15.57 -16.93 9.03
N THR A 368 16.75 -17.25 8.49
CA THR A 368 17.90 -17.76 9.25
C THR A 368 18.40 -16.80 10.31
N THR A 369 18.24 -15.48 10.08
CA THR A 369 18.68 -14.43 11.01
C THR A 369 17.87 -14.38 12.31
N TYR A 370 16.71 -15.05 12.38
CA TYR A 370 15.85 -15.15 13.57
C TYR A 370 16.12 -16.42 14.38
N LEU A 371 17.12 -17.22 14.01
CA LEU A 371 17.36 -18.54 14.57
C LEU A 371 18.77 -18.67 15.13
N GLU A 372 18.88 -19.27 16.30
CA GLU A 372 20.12 -19.83 16.85
C GLU A 372 20.05 -21.35 16.70
N VAL A 373 20.78 -21.91 15.74
CA VAL A 373 20.81 -23.36 15.49
C VAL A 373 21.64 -24.02 16.59
N LEU A 374 21.00 -24.91 17.33
CA LEU A 374 21.62 -25.66 18.41
C LEU A 374 22.30 -26.89 17.80
N GLY A 375 23.61 -26.91 17.81
CA GLY A 375 24.65 -27.81 17.37
C GLY A 375 24.37 -29.13 16.73
#